data_65cb99b9a255ad19aa9ed49173ef6fa6
#
_entry.id   65cb99b9a255ad19aa9ed49173ef6fa6
#
_cell.length_a   1.000
_cell.length_b   1.000
_cell.length_c   1.000
_cell.angle_alpha   90.00
_cell.angle_beta   90.00
_cell.angle_gamma   90.00
#
_symmetry.space_group_name_H-M   'P 1'
#
loop_
_entity.id
_entity.type
_entity.pdbx_description
1 polymer ?
#
loop_
_entity_poly.entity_id
_entity_poly.type
_entity_poly.pdbx_seq_one_letter_code
_entity_poly.pdbx_strand_id
1 'polypeptide(L)'
;KKILCVSEDSDNLPSWQDMSLEFDGFEPNSNLGKIEPGIVLKSFLTERGENYQREMSGPLLSADSCSRLSTHIAFGTISIRTIFQRTQEQTQKKLDLVGDKLKNWRASYNSFQKRLRWHCHFIQKLEDLRSIEWKNIHPIYDKLERETAYSEKFERWKRGETGFPFVCLLYTSPSPRDKRLSR
;
A
#
# COMPACT_ATOMS: atom_id res chain seq x y z
N LYS A 1 -22.36 25.74 8.56
CA LYS A 1 -21.16 26.52 8.16
C LYS A 1 -21.02 26.39 6.66
N LYS A 2 -21.20 27.49 5.91
CA LYS A 2 -20.86 27.54 4.48
C LYS A 2 -19.35 27.36 4.34
N ILE A 3 -18.95 26.34 3.62
CA ILE A 3 -17.58 26.22 3.12
C ILE A 3 -17.48 27.26 2.01
N LEU A 4 -16.72 28.33 2.26
CA LEU A 4 -16.33 29.27 1.21
C LEU A 4 -15.41 28.50 0.27
N CYS A 5 -15.91 28.15 -0.91
CA CYS A 5 -15.05 27.80 -2.03
C CYS A 5 -14.31 29.08 -2.42
N VAL A 6 -13.08 29.21 -2.03
CA VAL A 6 -12.16 30.20 -2.61
C VAL A 6 -11.83 29.67 -4.00
N SER A 7 -12.33 30.34 -5.04
CA SER A 7 -11.85 30.14 -6.39
C SER A 7 -10.51 30.87 -6.50
N GLU A 8 -9.47 30.28 -6.00
CA GLU A 8 -8.12 30.67 -6.38
C GLU A 8 -7.85 30.02 -7.74
N ASP A 9 -7.37 30.80 -8.69
CA ASP A 9 -6.79 30.29 -9.91
C ASP A 9 -5.71 29.28 -9.46
N SER A 10 -5.92 28.02 -9.80
CA SER A 10 -4.96 26.99 -9.41
C SER A 10 -3.67 27.29 -10.16
N ASP A 11 -2.61 27.59 -9.43
CA ASP A 11 -1.27 27.70 -9.98
C ASP A 11 -0.97 26.44 -10.79
N ASN A 12 -0.32 26.60 -11.92
CA ASN A 12 0.15 25.47 -12.70
C ASN A 12 1.07 24.60 -11.83
N LEU A 13 0.91 23.28 -11.93
CA LEU A 13 1.82 22.37 -11.24
C LEU A 13 3.26 22.69 -11.66
N PRO A 14 4.17 22.90 -10.70
CA PRO A 14 5.56 23.18 -11.01
C PRO A 14 6.18 22.02 -11.80
N SER A 15 7.00 22.34 -12.79
CA SER A 15 7.77 21.34 -13.52
C SER A 15 8.93 20.82 -12.67
N TRP A 16 9.55 19.73 -13.10
CA TRP A 16 10.76 19.20 -12.44
C TRP A 16 11.89 20.23 -12.39
N GLN A 17 12.02 21.05 -13.46
CA GLN A 17 12.99 22.11 -13.54
C GLN A 17 12.71 23.23 -12.52
N ASP A 18 11.45 23.62 -12.34
CA ASP A 18 11.05 24.63 -11.36
C ASP A 18 11.38 24.20 -9.93
N MET A 19 11.30 22.89 -9.67
CA MET A 19 11.63 22.29 -8.37
C MET A 19 13.14 22.01 -8.22
N SER A 20 13.97 22.31 -9.21
CA SER A 20 15.41 21.95 -9.23
C SER A 20 15.64 20.44 -9.02
N LEU A 21 14.75 19.60 -9.51
CA LEU A 21 14.86 18.15 -9.43
C LEU A 21 15.39 17.58 -10.75
N GLU A 22 16.40 16.75 -10.66
CA GLU A 22 16.87 15.95 -11.78
C GLU A 22 16.04 14.67 -11.91
N PHE A 23 15.66 14.33 -13.14
CA PHE A 23 14.97 13.08 -13.39
C PHE A 23 15.96 11.92 -13.31
N ASP A 24 15.80 11.07 -12.33
CA ASP A 24 16.67 9.89 -12.07
C ASP A 24 16.45 8.71 -13.03
N GLY A 25 15.56 8.87 -14.02
CA GLY A 25 15.18 7.79 -14.93
C GLY A 25 14.23 6.76 -14.33
N PHE A 26 13.81 6.94 -13.08
CA PHE A 26 12.89 6.02 -12.41
C PHE A 26 11.44 6.31 -12.79
N GLU A 27 10.81 5.38 -13.49
CA GLU A 27 9.37 5.37 -13.66
C GLU A 27 8.73 4.49 -12.58
N PRO A 28 7.92 5.07 -11.68
CA PRO A 28 7.26 4.28 -10.65
C PRO A 28 6.34 3.24 -11.30
N ASN A 29 6.46 1.99 -10.87
CA ASN A 29 5.59 0.90 -11.29
C ASN A 29 4.21 0.98 -10.59
N SER A 30 3.68 2.19 -10.45
CA SER A 30 2.39 2.46 -9.87
C SER A 30 1.37 2.78 -10.96
N ASN A 31 0.15 2.35 -10.74
CA ASN A 31 -0.97 2.70 -11.62
C ASN A 31 -1.52 4.11 -11.30
N LEU A 32 -0.88 4.85 -10.43
CA LEU A 32 -1.28 6.20 -10.06
C LEU A 32 -1.20 7.12 -11.28
N GLY A 33 -2.31 7.76 -11.59
CA GLY A 33 -2.42 8.62 -12.77
C GLY A 33 -2.54 7.89 -14.13
N LYS A 34 -2.29 6.58 -14.18
CA LYS A 34 -2.41 5.78 -15.41
C LYS A 34 -3.76 5.05 -15.51
N ILE A 35 -4.30 4.61 -14.38
CA ILE A 35 -5.58 3.90 -14.30
C ILE A 35 -6.44 4.57 -13.24
N GLU A 36 -7.70 4.80 -13.57
CA GLU A 36 -8.68 5.35 -12.63
C GLU A 36 -8.86 4.41 -11.43
N PRO A 37 -8.82 4.93 -10.17
CA PRO A 37 -8.92 4.12 -8.97
C PRO A 37 -10.23 3.31 -8.88
N GLY A 38 -11.32 3.81 -9.48
CA GLY A 38 -12.58 3.09 -9.57
C GLY A 38 -12.49 1.81 -10.40
N ILE A 39 -11.72 1.82 -11.49
CA ILE A 39 -11.47 0.64 -12.33
C ILE A 39 -10.64 -0.39 -11.57
N VAL A 40 -9.57 0.05 -10.88
CA VAL A 40 -8.72 -0.81 -10.06
C VAL A 40 -9.53 -1.48 -8.96
N LEU A 41 -10.38 -0.71 -8.25
CA LEU A 41 -11.26 -1.23 -7.22
C LEU A 41 -12.27 -2.22 -7.78
N LYS A 42 -12.92 -1.89 -8.89
CA LYS A 42 -13.92 -2.77 -9.54
C LYS A 42 -13.28 -4.11 -9.90
N SER A 43 -12.16 -4.11 -10.61
CA SER A 43 -11.42 -5.32 -10.98
C SER A 43 -11.09 -6.19 -9.76
N PHE A 44 -10.64 -5.59 -8.66
CA PHE A 44 -10.39 -6.31 -7.41
C PHE A 44 -11.67 -6.92 -6.84
N LEU A 45 -12.77 -6.17 -6.77
CA LEU A 45 -14.01 -6.63 -6.15
C LEU A 45 -14.78 -7.64 -7.01
N THR A 46 -14.57 -7.70 -8.32
CA THR A 46 -15.34 -8.58 -9.20
C THR A 46 -14.56 -9.79 -9.70
N GLU A 47 -13.24 -9.69 -9.83
CA GLU A 47 -12.40 -10.68 -10.52
C GLU A 47 -11.22 -11.14 -9.66
N ARG A 48 -10.24 -10.25 -9.44
CA ARG A 48 -8.93 -10.60 -8.86
C ARG A 48 -8.96 -10.98 -7.38
N GLY A 49 -9.90 -10.42 -6.64
CA GLY A 49 -9.92 -10.52 -5.18
C GLY A 49 -10.53 -11.78 -4.61
N GLU A 50 -10.98 -12.76 -5.42
CA GLU A 50 -11.61 -13.98 -4.93
C GLU A 50 -10.75 -14.71 -3.90
N ASN A 51 -9.49 -14.86 -4.19
CA ASN A 51 -8.54 -15.58 -3.34
C ASN A 51 -7.68 -14.66 -2.46
N TYR A 52 -8.00 -13.38 -2.37
CA TYR A 52 -7.21 -12.39 -1.65
C TYR A 52 -6.80 -12.85 -0.25
N GLN A 53 -7.71 -13.47 0.52
CA GLN A 53 -7.40 -13.89 1.89
C GLN A 53 -6.27 -14.92 1.95
N ARG A 54 -6.18 -15.84 0.99
CA ARG A 54 -5.16 -16.89 0.97
C ARG A 54 -3.84 -16.39 0.37
N GLU A 55 -3.92 -15.49 -0.60
CA GLU A 55 -2.81 -15.11 -1.47
C GLU A 55 -2.13 -13.81 -1.06
N MET A 56 -2.78 -12.99 -0.21
CA MET A 56 -2.27 -11.66 0.16
C MET A 56 -0.88 -11.68 0.82
N SER A 57 -0.47 -12.79 1.43
CA SER A 57 0.85 -12.96 2.05
C SER A 57 1.84 -13.71 1.16
N GLY A 58 1.39 -14.24 0.03
CA GLY A 58 2.26 -14.96 -0.90
C GLY A 58 3.04 -13.98 -1.79
N PRO A 59 4.37 -14.06 -1.88
CA PRO A 59 5.17 -13.07 -2.58
C PRO A 59 4.86 -12.98 -4.09
N LEU A 60 4.47 -14.07 -4.72
CA LEU A 60 4.13 -14.11 -6.14
C LEU A 60 2.65 -13.83 -6.39
N LEU A 61 1.76 -14.55 -5.69
CA LEU A 61 0.31 -14.49 -5.94
C LEU A 61 -0.31 -13.17 -5.50
N SER A 62 0.25 -12.52 -4.48
CA SER A 62 -0.23 -11.21 -4.01
C SER A 62 -0.13 -10.12 -5.09
N ALA A 63 0.73 -10.32 -6.09
CA ALA A 63 0.84 -9.37 -7.18
C ALA A 63 -0.50 -9.17 -7.91
N ASP A 64 -1.24 -10.24 -8.13
CA ASP A 64 -2.49 -10.24 -8.88
C ASP A 64 -3.72 -10.15 -7.96
N SER A 65 -3.72 -10.85 -6.84
CA SER A 65 -4.88 -10.95 -5.94
C SER A 65 -5.07 -9.75 -5.00
N CYS A 66 -4.05 -8.90 -4.79
CA CYS A 66 -4.18 -7.71 -3.94
C CYS A 66 -4.89 -6.54 -4.63
N SER A 67 -5.50 -5.65 -3.83
CA SER A 67 -6.31 -4.54 -4.33
C SER A 67 -5.54 -3.51 -5.16
N ARG A 68 -4.25 -3.33 -4.90
CA ARG A 68 -3.38 -2.32 -5.56
C ARG A 68 -3.84 -0.87 -5.36
N LEU A 69 -4.57 -0.60 -4.28
CA LEU A 69 -5.12 0.71 -3.97
C LEU A 69 -4.26 1.55 -3.02
N SER A 70 -3.14 1.02 -2.53
CA SER A 70 -2.33 1.71 -1.50
C SER A 70 -1.84 3.09 -1.94
N THR A 71 -1.37 3.23 -3.16
CA THR A 71 -0.95 4.51 -3.73
C THR A 71 -2.13 5.47 -3.89
N HIS A 72 -3.26 4.99 -4.40
CA HIS A 72 -4.49 5.79 -4.55
C HIS A 72 -5.03 6.28 -3.20
N ILE A 73 -4.95 5.46 -2.15
CA ILE A 73 -5.34 5.85 -0.80
C ILE A 73 -4.36 6.88 -0.23
N ALA A 74 -3.05 6.65 -0.40
CA ALA A 74 -2.01 7.55 0.12
C ALA A 74 -2.09 8.96 -0.49
N PHE A 75 -2.40 9.06 -1.79
CA PHE A 75 -2.55 10.34 -2.48
C PHE A 75 -4.00 10.86 -2.50
N GLY A 76 -4.93 10.20 -1.81
CA GLY A 76 -6.31 10.67 -1.67
C GLY A 76 -7.16 10.63 -2.95
N THR A 77 -6.70 9.96 -4.02
CA THR A 77 -7.46 9.85 -5.28
C THR A 77 -8.71 8.97 -5.15
N ILE A 78 -8.80 8.17 -4.08
CA ILE A 78 -10.00 7.45 -3.67
C ILE A 78 -10.09 7.42 -2.14
N SER A 79 -11.28 7.64 -1.59
CA SER A 79 -11.47 7.62 -0.15
C SER A 79 -11.66 6.18 0.38
N ILE A 80 -11.16 5.91 1.58
CA ILE A 80 -11.39 4.63 2.27
C ILE A 80 -12.88 4.37 2.48
N ARG A 81 -13.66 5.42 2.74
CA ARG A 81 -15.12 5.31 2.87
C ARG A 81 -15.74 4.74 1.59
N THR A 82 -15.37 5.28 0.44
CA THR A 82 -15.85 4.79 -0.87
C THR A 82 -15.46 3.33 -1.09
N ILE A 83 -14.22 2.97 -0.79
CA ILE A 83 -13.75 1.58 -0.92
C ILE A 83 -14.56 0.66 -0.03
N PHE A 84 -14.78 1.05 1.22
CA PHE A 84 -15.55 0.25 2.18
C PHE A 84 -17.00 0.05 1.74
N GLN A 85 -17.67 1.12 1.32
CA GLN A 85 -19.05 1.08 0.82
C GLN A 85 -19.19 0.18 -0.41
N ARG A 86 -18.30 0.34 -1.39
CA ARG A 86 -18.28 -0.51 -2.59
C ARG A 86 -18.04 -1.98 -2.25
N THR A 87 -17.19 -2.25 -1.26
CA THR A 87 -16.96 -3.64 -0.80
C THR A 87 -18.21 -4.21 -0.15
N GLN A 88 -18.95 -3.43 0.64
CA GLN A 88 -20.21 -3.87 1.23
C GLN A 88 -21.27 -4.14 0.15
N GLU A 89 -21.44 -3.25 -0.81
CA GLU A 89 -22.37 -3.44 -1.95
C GLU A 89 -22.07 -4.75 -2.70
N GLN A 90 -20.78 -5.03 -2.97
CA GLN A 90 -20.40 -6.27 -3.66
C GLN A 90 -20.60 -7.51 -2.79
N THR A 91 -20.43 -7.39 -1.48
CA THR A 91 -20.74 -8.48 -0.54
C THR A 91 -22.22 -8.88 -0.66
N GLN A 92 -23.12 -7.90 -0.71
CA GLN A 92 -24.55 -8.15 -0.86
C GLN A 92 -24.88 -8.79 -2.22
N LYS A 93 -24.33 -8.25 -3.32
CA LYS A 93 -24.55 -8.77 -4.67
C LYS A 93 -24.08 -10.20 -4.87
N LYS A 94 -23.07 -10.64 -4.15
CA LYS A 94 -22.50 -11.99 -4.26
C LYS A 94 -23.17 -13.01 -3.33
N LEU A 95 -24.25 -12.65 -2.63
CA LEU A 95 -25.02 -13.60 -1.81
C LEU A 95 -25.65 -14.73 -2.63
N ASP A 96 -25.89 -14.49 -3.92
CA ASP A 96 -26.48 -15.48 -4.83
C ASP A 96 -25.47 -16.55 -5.31
N LEU A 97 -24.18 -16.35 -5.05
CA LEU A 97 -23.15 -17.35 -5.32
C LEU A 97 -23.31 -18.54 -4.35
N VAL A 98 -23.00 -19.73 -4.85
CA VAL A 98 -23.10 -20.98 -4.08
C VAL A 98 -21.73 -21.66 -3.98
N GLY A 99 -21.54 -22.45 -2.93
CA GLY A 99 -20.37 -23.29 -2.75
C GLY A 99 -19.08 -22.53 -2.36
N ASP A 100 -17.96 -23.05 -2.84
CA ASP A 100 -16.63 -22.54 -2.44
C ASP A 100 -16.36 -21.12 -2.92
N LYS A 101 -16.91 -20.71 -4.06
CA LYS A 101 -16.77 -19.34 -4.57
C LYS A 101 -17.37 -18.32 -3.60
N LEU A 102 -18.58 -18.57 -3.10
CA LEU A 102 -19.20 -17.71 -2.08
C LEU A 102 -18.31 -17.60 -0.83
N LYS A 103 -17.80 -18.74 -0.35
CA LYS A 103 -16.93 -18.81 0.82
C LYS A 103 -15.64 -18.01 0.62
N ASN A 104 -14.99 -18.16 -0.53
CA ASN A 104 -13.77 -17.44 -0.86
C ASN A 104 -13.99 -15.93 -0.91
N TRP A 105 -15.02 -15.46 -1.61
CA TRP A 105 -15.36 -14.05 -1.70
C TRP A 105 -15.69 -13.43 -0.34
N ARG A 106 -16.50 -14.11 0.48
CA ARG A 106 -16.82 -13.65 1.83
C ARG A 106 -15.58 -13.51 2.71
N ALA A 107 -14.71 -14.50 2.70
CA ALA A 107 -13.47 -14.48 3.45
C ALA A 107 -12.55 -13.35 2.99
N SER A 108 -12.43 -13.14 1.67
CA SER A 108 -11.62 -12.09 1.08
C SER A 108 -12.14 -10.69 1.39
N TYR A 109 -13.44 -10.45 1.28
CA TYR A 109 -14.03 -9.16 1.63
C TYR A 109 -13.90 -8.85 3.12
N ASN A 110 -14.11 -9.83 4.00
CA ASN A 110 -13.91 -9.66 5.44
C ASN A 110 -12.45 -9.31 5.76
N SER A 111 -11.50 -10.01 5.16
CA SER A 111 -10.07 -9.73 5.33
C SER A 111 -9.70 -8.35 4.81
N PHE A 112 -10.23 -7.96 3.66
CA PHE A 112 -10.00 -6.64 3.08
C PHE A 112 -10.57 -5.52 3.95
N GLN A 113 -11.80 -5.64 4.41
CA GLN A 113 -12.41 -4.66 5.32
C GLN A 113 -11.65 -4.53 6.64
N LYS A 114 -11.12 -5.63 7.19
CA LYS A 114 -10.24 -5.58 8.36
C LYS A 114 -8.98 -4.75 8.07
N ARG A 115 -8.36 -4.90 6.90
CA ARG A 115 -7.18 -4.11 6.52
C ARG A 115 -7.49 -2.62 6.37
N LEU A 116 -8.65 -2.25 5.83
CA LEU A 116 -9.09 -0.85 5.78
C LEU A 116 -9.24 -0.25 7.18
N ARG A 117 -9.77 -1.01 8.15
CA ARG A 117 -9.86 -0.57 9.55
C ARG A 117 -8.48 -0.37 10.20
N TRP A 118 -7.50 -1.20 9.86
CA TRP A 118 -6.14 -1.03 10.34
C TRP A 118 -5.53 0.30 9.90
N HIS A 119 -5.79 0.72 8.68
CA HIS A 119 -5.35 2.04 8.21
C HIS A 119 -5.89 3.15 9.13
N CYS A 120 -7.19 3.16 9.40
CA CYS A 120 -7.80 4.15 10.31
C CYS A 120 -7.23 4.05 11.73
N HIS A 121 -7.01 2.84 12.22
CA HIS A 121 -6.43 2.62 13.53
C HIS A 121 -5.03 3.25 13.67
N PHE A 122 -4.17 3.10 12.69
CA PHE A 122 -2.83 3.69 12.74
C PHE A 122 -2.85 5.21 12.64
N ILE A 123 -3.76 5.79 11.86
CA ILE A 123 -3.94 7.25 11.81
C ILE A 123 -4.40 7.77 13.18
N GLN A 124 -5.43 7.16 13.78
CA GLN A 124 -5.91 7.54 15.11
C GLN A 124 -4.81 7.41 16.16
N LYS A 125 -4.00 6.34 16.08
CA LYS A 125 -2.90 6.17 17.00
C LYS A 125 -1.84 7.27 16.90
N LEU A 126 -1.57 7.77 15.69
CA LEU A 126 -0.67 8.91 15.48
C LEU A 126 -1.30 10.22 16.01
N GLU A 127 -2.61 10.41 15.83
CA GLU A 127 -3.34 11.56 16.37
C GLU A 127 -3.32 11.59 17.89
N ASP A 128 -3.53 10.44 18.53
CA ASP A 128 -3.55 10.31 20.00
C ASP A 128 -2.14 10.44 20.60
N LEU A 129 -1.14 9.91 19.92
CA LEU A 129 0.24 9.84 20.39
C LEU A 129 1.22 10.38 19.37
N ARG A 130 1.21 11.69 19.15
CA ARG A 130 2.08 12.38 18.16
C ARG A 130 3.57 12.12 18.37
N SER A 131 3.97 11.82 19.62
CA SER A 131 5.37 11.53 19.93
C SER A 131 5.95 10.30 19.24
N ILE A 132 5.11 9.40 18.68
CA ILE A 132 5.59 8.21 17.95
C ILE A 132 6.34 8.54 16.67
N GLU A 133 6.21 9.77 16.17
CA GLU A 133 7.02 10.25 15.04
C GLU A 133 8.51 10.32 15.40
N TRP A 134 8.83 10.61 16.67
CA TRP A 134 10.21 10.86 17.14
C TRP A 134 10.67 9.88 18.23
N LYS A 135 9.75 9.23 18.93
CA LYS A 135 10.01 8.35 20.06
C LYS A 135 9.38 6.99 19.85
N ASN A 136 9.97 5.98 20.45
CA ASN A 136 9.36 4.66 20.44
C ASN A 136 8.03 4.66 21.23
N ILE A 137 7.06 3.88 20.78
CA ILE A 137 5.78 3.73 21.49
C ILE A 137 6.00 3.21 22.92
N HIS A 138 6.93 2.29 23.07
CA HIS A 138 7.29 1.74 24.38
C HIS A 138 8.67 2.24 24.79
N PRO A 139 8.81 2.96 25.91
CA PRO A 139 10.05 3.61 26.34
C PRO A 139 11.25 2.67 26.53
N ILE A 140 11.01 1.37 26.73
CA ILE A 140 12.11 0.39 26.86
C ILE A 140 12.98 0.36 25.61
N TYR A 141 12.40 0.63 24.43
CA TYR A 141 13.12 0.64 23.15
C TYR A 141 13.97 1.89 22.94
N ASP A 142 13.78 2.94 23.74
CA ASP A 142 14.62 4.16 23.69
C ASP A 142 16.03 3.89 24.20
N LYS A 143 16.19 2.84 25.01
CA LYS A 143 17.47 2.41 25.56
C LYS A 143 18.26 1.45 24.68
N LEU A 144 17.67 1.02 23.54
CA LEU A 144 18.40 0.18 22.60
C LEU A 144 19.45 1.00 21.89
N GLU A 145 20.70 0.64 22.12
CA GLU A 145 21.81 1.16 21.31
C GLU A 145 21.60 0.71 19.87
N ARG A 146 21.36 1.67 18.99
CA ARG A 146 21.32 1.43 17.56
C ARG A 146 22.70 1.65 17.00
N GLU A 147 23.22 0.68 16.28
CA GLU A 147 24.41 0.90 15.47
C GLU A 147 24.17 2.11 14.56
N THR A 148 25.20 2.93 14.38
CA THR A 148 25.10 4.11 13.51
C THR A 148 24.69 3.69 12.09
N ALA A 149 23.93 4.55 11.41
CA ALA A 149 23.43 4.29 10.07
C ALA A 149 24.52 3.99 9.02
N TYR A 150 25.78 4.20 9.37
CA TYR A 150 26.96 3.97 8.51
C TYR A 150 27.83 2.78 8.97
N SER A 151 27.27 1.86 9.76
CA SER A 151 28.00 0.64 10.12
C SER A 151 28.20 -0.26 8.90
N GLU A 152 29.33 -0.99 8.87
CA GLU A 152 29.58 -1.99 7.80
C GLU A 152 28.45 -3.01 7.69
N LYS A 153 27.83 -3.39 8.80
CA LYS A 153 26.68 -4.30 8.84
C LYS A 153 25.48 -3.70 8.11
N PHE A 154 25.21 -2.40 8.28
CA PHE A 154 24.13 -1.71 7.59
C PHE A 154 24.38 -1.63 6.07
N GLU A 155 25.60 -1.34 5.66
CA GLU A 155 25.96 -1.33 4.23
C GLU A 155 25.86 -2.73 3.60
N ARG A 156 26.28 -3.76 4.31
CA ARG A 156 26.10 -5.16 3.88
C ARG A 156 24.63 -5.54 3.78
N TRP A 157 23.81 -5.08 4.74
CA TRP A 157 22.36 -5.29 4.66
C TRP A 157 21.75 -4.59 3.44
N LYS A 158 22.11 -3.37 3.15
CA LYS A 158 21.66 -2.63 1.95
C LYS A 158 22.00 -3.36 0.65
N ARG A 159 23.16 -4.03 0.60
CA ARG A 159 23.60 -4.81 -0.58
C ARG A 159 23.08 -6.24 -0.61
N GLY A 160 22.33 -6.67 0.42
CA GLY A 160 21.89 -8.06 0.52
C GLY A 160 23.01 -9.05 0.89
N GLU A 161 24.14 -8.58 1.41
CA GLU A 161 25.35 -9.36 1.73
C GLU A 161 25.44 -9.73 3.21
N THR A 162 24.32 -10.06 3.83
CA THR A 162 24.27 -10.32 5.29
C THR A 162 24.72 -11.71 5.68
N GLY A 163 24.86 -12.64 4.72
CA GLY A 163 25.09 -14.06 4.99
C GLY A 163 23.81 -14.82 5.38
N PHE A 164 22.66 -14.14 5.52
CA PHE A 164 21.37 -14.78 5.72
C PHE A 164 20.68 -14.98 4.34
N PRO A 165 20.49 -16.23 3.89
CA PRO A 165 19.96 -16.49 2.53
C PRO A 165 18.64 -15.79 2.24
N PHE A 166 17.75 -15.70 3.22
CA PHE A 166 16.46 -15.04 3.04
C PHE A 166 16.59 -13.54 2.76
N VAL A 167 17.51 -12.86 3.44
CA VAL A 167 17.77 -11.44 3.20
C VAL A 167 18.42 -11.23 1.83
N CYS A 168 19.39 -12.08 1.48
CA CYS A 168 20.04 -12.03 0.17
C CYS A 168 19.02 -12.22 -0.96
N LEU A 169 18.10 -13.17 -0.82
CA LEU A 169 17.03 -13.43 -1.81
C LEU A 169 16.06 -12.26 -1.98
N LEU A 170 15.77 -11.48 -0.92
CA LEU A 170 14.93 -10.29 -1.03
C LEU A 170 15.52 -9.22 -1.95
N TYR A 171 16.85 -9.11 -2.00
CA TYR A 171 17.56 -8.14 -2.84
C TYR A 171 17.95 -8.68 -4.22
N THR A 172 18.17 -9.99 -4.34
CA THR A 172 18.59 -10.62 -5.59
C THR A 172 17.45 -11.19 -6.41
N SER A 173 16.33 -11.55 -5.76
CA SER A 173 15.13 -11.96 -6.48
C SER A 173 14.36 -10.76 -6.97
N PRO A 174 13.94 -10.73 -8.25
CA PRO A 174 13.11 -9.65 -8.75
C PRO A 174 11.84 -9.56 -7.91
N SER A 175 11.66 -8.43 -7.24
CA SER A 175 10.41 -8.14 -6.54
C SER A 175 9.27 -8.21 -7.56
N PRO A 176 8.05 -8.66 -7.17
CA PRO A 176 6.87 -8.52 -8.02
C PRO A 176 6.61 -7.07 -8.47
N ARG A 177 7.25 -6.09 -7.80
CA ARG A 177 7.24 -4.68 -8.17
C ARG A 177 8.32 -4.33 -9.21
N ASP A 178 9.30 -5.19 -9.38
CA ASP A 178 10.51 -4.91 -10.15
C ASP A 178 10.58 -5.79 -11.41
N LYS A 179 9.63 -5.56 -12.33
CA LYS A 179 9.58 -6.28 -13.61
C LYS A 179 10.73 -5.95 -14.57
N ARG A 180 11.66 -5.06 -14.18
CA ARG A 180 12.77 -4.64 -15.03
C ARG A 180 13.97 -5.56 -15.01
N LEU A 181 14.11 -6.42 -14.02
CA LEU A 181 15.26 -7.32 -13.90
C LEU A 181 15.07 -8.69 -14.57
N SER A 182 13.99 -8.89 -15.31
CA SER A 182 13.70 -10.12 -16.06
C SER A 182 13.85 -9.95 -17.56
N ARG A 183 14.92 -9.25 -17.99
CA ARG A 183 15.40 -9.27 -19.38
C ARG A 183 16.89 -9.53 -19.43
#